data_4fe7428178ce4a02a898c74fc79f7882
#
_entry.id   4fe7428178ce4a02a898c74fc79f7882
#
_cell.length_a   1.000
_cell.length_b   1.000
_cell.length_c   1.000
_cell.angle_alpha   90.00
_cell.angle_beta   90.00
_cell.angle_gamma   90.00
#
_symmetry.space_group_name_H-M   'P 1'
#
loop_
_entity.id
_entity.type
_entity.pdbx_description
1 polymer ?
#
loop_
_entity_poly.entity_id
_entity_poly.type
_entity_poly.pdbx_seq_one_letter_code
_entity_poly.pdbx_strand_id
1 'polypeptide(L)'
;MIDEIAIAGKGTLGGMSPATAQRLEWGLIGLGILALALIFQPFSLALFGVGCALVVFAGLANNLLPLCQPGTSLRSLIVASVIVALAFFVIMLISITAAYLYGVFFVTAVAPDTSEPFYRQPFVWGVAALAVAFAALLTSLLRR
;
A
#
# COMPACT_ATOMS: atom_id res chain seq x y z
N MET A 1 14.94 42.96 -6.59
CA MET A 1 15.97 42.43 -5.66
C MET A 1 15.44 42.18 -4.24
N ILE A 2 14.59 43.02 -3.67
CA ILE A 2 13.98 42.78 -2.35
C ILE A 2 12.86 41.72 -2.41
N ASP A 3 12.10 41.65 -3.51
CA ASP A 3 11.03 40.69 -3.70
C ASP A 3 11.51 39.26 -3.95
N GLU A 4 12.68 39.06 -4.57
CA GLU A 4 13.28 37.73 -4.75
C GLU A 4 13.74 37.11 -3.43
N ILE A 5 14.23 37.90 -2.49
CA ILE A 5 14.65 37.42 -1.15
C ILE A 5 13.41 37.03 -0.31
N ALA A 6 12.29 37.74 -0.48
CA ALA A 6 11.04 37.43 0.22
C ALA A 6 10.40 36.10 -0.28
N ILE A 7 10.57 35.77 -1.55
CA ILE A 7 10.09 34.51 -2.13
C ILE A 7 10.95 33.31 -1.69
N ALA A 8 12.27 33.52 -1.57
CA ALA A 8 13.18 32.48 -1.08
C ALA A 8 12.97 32.12 0.40
N GLY A 9 12.49 33.06 1.23
CA GLY A 9 12.25 32.86 2.66
C GLY A 9 10.92 32.17 3.01
N LYS A 10 9.97 32.08 2.08
CA LYS A 10 8.63 31.49 2.33
C LYS A 10 8.53 29.99 2.05
N GLY A 11 9.59 29.36 1.54
CA GLY A 11 9.62 27.96 1.09
C GLY A 11 9.97 26.90 2.15
N THR A 12 10.23 27.27 3.43
CA THR A 12 10.85 26.32 4.39
C THR A 12 10.04 25.94 5.61
N LEU A 13 8.76 26.27 5.68
CA LEU A 13 7.93 25.85 6.80
C LEU A 13 7.03 24.67 6.39
N GLY A 14 7.57 23.45 6.43
CA GLY A 14 6.78 22.20 6.48
C GLY A 14 6.73 21.36 5.21
N GLY A 15 7.45 21.69 4.16
CA GLY A 15 7.50 20.87 2.93
C GLY A 15 8.78 20.04 2.80
N MET A 16 8.69 18.90 2.12
CA MET A 16 9.83 18.03 1.82
C MET A 16 10.83 18.77 0.89
N SER A 17 12.14 18.67 1.18
CA SER A 17 13.14 19.27 0.32
C SER A 17 13.22 18.52 -1.03
N PRO A 18 13.59 19.19 -2.16
CA PRO A 18 13.72 18.52 -3.45
C PRO A 18 14.70 17.34 -3.43
N ALA A 19 15.80 17.48 -2.67
CA ALA A 19 16.78 16.40 -2.51
C ALA A 19 16.22 15.20 -1.76
N THR A 20 15.33 15.41 -0.78
CA THR A 20 14.67 14.33 -0.04
C THR A 20 13.65 13.62 -0.92
N ALA A 21 12.87 14.34 -1.72
CA ALA A 21 11.93 13.77 -2.67
C ALA A 21 12.63 12.88 -3.69
N GLN A 22 13.74 13.35 -4.27
CA GLN A 22 14.55 12.58 -5.22
C GLN A 22 15.16 11.32 -4.59
N ARG A 23 15.65 11.40 -3.35
CA ARG A 23 16.19 10.22 -2.63
C ARG A 23 15.09 9.18 -2.36
N LEU A 24 13.88 9.64 -2.03
CA LEU A 24 12.73 8.76 -1.82
C LEU A 24 12.34 8.04 -3.11
N GLU A 25 12.29 8.77 -4.22
CA GLU A 25 12.00 8.21 -5.54
C GLU A 25 13.02 7.12 -5.93
N TRP A 26 14.32 7.40 -5.86
CA TRP A 26 15.37 6.40 -6.12
C TRP A 26 15.31 5.22 -5.14
N GLY A 27 14.99 5.49 -3.88
CA GLY A 27 14.80 4.43 -2.87
C GLY A 27 13.65 3.49 -3.22
N LEU A 28 12.52 4.02 -3.68
CA LEU A 28 11.37 3.22 -4.10
C LEU A 28 11.64 2.44 -5.38
N ILE A 29 12.35 3.03 -6.35
CA ILE A 29 12.79 2.32 -7.56
C ILE A 29 13.70 1.16 -7.18
N GLY A 30 14.69 1.38 -6.33
CA GLY A 30 15.60 0.34 -5.84
C GLY A 30 14.87 -0.76 -5.07
N LEU A 31 13.90 -0.39 -4.23
CA LEU A 31 13.05 -1.34 -3.52
C LEU A 31 12.22 -2.21 -4.48
N GLY A 32 11.66 -1.61 -5.53
CA GLY A 32 10.93 -2.34 -6.56
C GLY A 32 11.80 -3.34 -7.31
N ILE A 33 13.02 -2.95 -7.69
CA ILE A 33 14.00 -3.83 -8.34
C ILE A 33 14.38 -4.99 -7.41
N LEU A 34 14.64 -4.72 -6.13
CA LEU A 34 14.95 -5.74 -5.13
C LEU A 34 13.77 -6.71 -4.96
N ALA A 35 12.56 -6.21 -4.87
CA ALA A 35 11.35 -7.01 -4.75
C ALA A 35 11.18 -7.96 -5.95
N LEU A 36 11.38 -7.47 -7.17
CA LEU A 36 11.35 -8.29 -8.38
C LEU A 36 12.46 -9.35 -8.36
N ALA A 37 13.67 -9.01 -7.98
CA ALA A 37 14.77 -9.97 -7.86
C ALA A 37 14.43 -11.11 -6.86
N LEU A 38 13.76 -10.77 -5.73
CA LEU A 38 13.30 -11.76 -4.76
C LEU A 38 12.15 -12.63 -5.27
N ILE A 39 11.30 -12.13 -6.15
CA ILE A 39 10.21 -12.92 -6.77
C ILE A 39 10.77 -13.90 -7.80
N PHE A 40 11.70 -13.44 -8.63
CA PHE A 40 12.24 -14.29 -9.71
C PHE A 40 13.34 -15.26 -9.27
N GLN A 41 13.76 -15.21 -8.01
CA GLN A 41 14.75 -16.16 -7.49
C GLN A 41 14.14 -17.57 -7.33
N PRO A 42 14.81 -18.67 -7.76
CA PRO A 42 14.29 -20.02 -7.68
C PRO A 42 14.64 -20.77 -6.38
N PHE A 43 15.30 -20.11 -5.41
CA PHE A 43 15.98 -20.81 -4.32
C PHE A 43 15.13 -20.99 -3.05
N SER A 44 14.16 -20.10 -2.77
CA SER A 44 13.44 -20.12 -1.51
C SER A 44 12.03 -19.54 -1.62
N LEU A 45 11.04 -20.34 -1.19
CA LEU A 45 9.64 -19.89 -1.10
C LEU A 45 9.46 -18.75 -0.09
N ALA A 46 10.26 -18.74 0.98
CA ALA A 46 10.23 -17.65 1.97
C ALA A 46 10.69 -16.32 1.36
N LEU A 47 11.77 -16.32 0.56
CA LEU A 47 12.23 -15.13 -0.15
C LEU A 47 11.24 -14.66 -1.20
N PHE A 48 10.57 -15.59 -1.90
CA PHE A 48 9.46 -15.26 -2.79
C PHE A 48 8.34 -14.53 -2.04
N GLY A 49 7.92 -15.03 -0.87
CA GLY A 49 6.90 -14.38 -0.04
C GLY A 49 7.30 -12.98 0.41
N VAL A 50 8.56 -12.79 0.81
CA VAL A 50 9.11 -11.46 1.13
C VAL A 50 9.10 -10.56 -0.10
N GLY A 51 9.48 -11.04 -1.27
CA GLY A 51 9.41 -10.31 -2.53
C GLY A 51 7.99 -9.82 -2.85
N CYS A 52 6.99 -10.70 -2.70
CA CYS A 52 5.59 -10.33 -2.88
C CYS A 52 5.13 -9.22 -1.92
N ALA A 53 5.50 -9.30 -0.64
CA ALA A 53 5.18 -8.27 0.35
C ALA A 53 5.85 -6.93 0.01
N LEU A 54 7.11 -6.96 -0.43
CA LEU A 54 7.85 -5.76 -0.85
C LEU A 54 7.26 -5.12 -2.11
N VAL A 55 6.79 -5.90 -3.10
CA VAL A 55 6.10 -5.34 -4.29
C VAL A 55 4.84 -4.62 -3.89
N VAL A 56 4.03 -5.21 -3.02
CA VAL A 56 2.81 -4.56 -2.50
C VAL A 56 3.16 -3.26 -1.80
N PHE A 57 4.16 -3.28 -0.91
CA PHE A 57 4.61 -2.09 -0.19
C PHE A 57 5.14 -1.01 -1.14
N ALA A 58 6.00 -1.37 -2.09
CA ALA A 58 6.56 -0.44 -3.08
C ALA A 58 5.45 0.16 -3.96
N GLY A 59 4.48 -0.64 -4.38
CA GLY A 59 3.33 -0.18 -5.17
C GLY A 59 2.45 0.81 -4.40
N LEU A 60 2.13 0.53 -3.14
CA LEU A 60 1.39 1.46 -2.29
C LEU A 60 2.16 2.76 -2.06
N ALA A 61 3.46 2.67 -1.77
CA ALA A 61 4.32 3.82 -1.56
C ALA A 61 4.48 4.67 -2.83
N ASN A 62 4.56 4.04 -4.00
CA ASN A 62 4.64 4.73 -5.28
C ASN A 62 3.38 5.57 -5.58
N ASN A 63 2.20 5.13 -5.14
CA ASN A 63 0.97 5.92 -5.25
C ASN A 63 0.99 7.20 -4.40
N LEU A 64 1.89 7.29 -3.42
CA LEU A 64 2.03 8.47 -2.57
C LEU A 64 3.06 9.48 -3.10
N LEU A 65 3.95 9.07 -4.00
CA LEU A 65 4.98 9.95 -4.57
C LEU A 65 4.42 11.25 -5.17
N PRO A 66 3.32 11.25 -5.95
CA PRO A 66 2.74 12.47 -6.50
C PRO A 66 2.22 13.44 -5.42
N LEU A 67 1.93 12.94 -4.22
CA LEU A 67 1.49 13.75 -3.08
C LEU A 67 2.66 14.30 -2.26
N CYS A 68 3.87 13.77 -2.44
CA CYS A 68 5.09 14.24 -1.77
C CYS A 68 5.66 15.51 -2.44
N GLN A 69 4.80 16.48 -2.77
CA GLN A 69 5.23 17.76 -3.36
C GLN A 69 5.70 18.74 -2.29
N PRO A 70 6.62 19.66 -2.65
CA PRO A 70 7.03 20.75 -1.76
C PRO A 70 5.80 21.54 -1.30
N GLY A 71 5.62 21.69 0.03
CA GLY A 71 4.48 22.39 0.61
C GLY A 71 3.31 21.51 1.07
N THR A 72 3.29 20.23 0.76
CA THR A 72 2.26 19.29 1.25
C THR A 72 2.43 19.08 2.76
N SER A 73 1.34 19.21 3.52
CA SER A 73 1.37 18.98 4.96
C SER A 73 1.55 17.49 5.28
N LEU A 74 2.33 17.18 6.31
CA LEU A 74 2.53 15.79 6.76
C LEU A 74 1.20 15.09 7.09
N ARG A 75 0.24 15.83 7.65
CA ARG A 75 -1.10 15.33 7.94
C ARG A 75 -1.83 14.87 6.69
N SER A 76 -1.79 15.66 5.61
CA SER A 76 -2.40 15.32 4.33
C SER A 76 -1.78 14.04 3.74
N LEU A 77 -0.45 13.90 3.85
CA LEU A 77 0.26 12.73 3.40
C LEU A 77 -0.15 11.47 4.19
N ILE A 78 -0.26 11.58 5.51
CA ILE A 78 -0.70 10.47 6.37
C ILE A 78 -2.14 10.07 6.04
N VAL A 79 -3.06 11.02 5.89
CA VAL A 79 -4.46 10.74 5.52
C VAL A 79 -4.53 10.05 4.17
N ALA A 80 -3.81 10.53 3.17
CA ALA A 80 -3.76 9.92 1.85
C ALA A 80 -3.19 8.49 1.91
N SER A 81 -2.12 8.25 2.69
CA SER A 81 -1.55 6.92 2.90
C SER A 81 -2.57 5.95 3.50
N VAL A 82 -3.31 6.39 4.49
CA VAL A 82 -4.36 5.58 5.14
C VAL A 82 -5.49 5.26 4.18
N ILE A 83 -5.92 6.22 3.34
CA ILE A 83 -6.95 6.00 2.32
C ILE A 83 -6.48 4.97 1.29
N VAL A 84 -5.25 5.10 0.76
CA VAL A 84 -4.69 4.16 -0.21
C VAL A 84 -4.57 2.75 0.37
N ALA A 85 -4.08 2.62 1.62
CA ALA A 85 -3.98 1.34 2.31
C ALA A 85 -5.37 0.72 2.55
N LEU A 86 -6.35 1.52 2.99
CA LEU A 86 -7.72 1.06 3.19
C LEU A 86 -8.33 0.55 1.88
N ALA A 87 -8.21 1.33 0.79
CA ALA A 87 -8.70 0.92 -0.53
C ALA A 87 -8.06 -0.40 -0.98
N PHE A 88 -6.75 -0.58 -0.78
CA PHE A 88 -6.05 -1.82 -1.07
C PHE A 88 -6.65 -3.02 -0.31
N PHE A 89 -6.84 -2.91 1.01
CA PHE A 89 -7.40 -4.01 1.80
C PHE A 89 -8.86 -4.32 1.43
N VAL A 90 -9.66 -3.31 1.10
CA VAL A 90 -11.05 -3.51 0.64
C VAL A 90 -11.07 -4.25 -0.70
N ILE A 91 -10.25 -3.83 -1.67
CA ILE A 91 -10.15 -4.50 -2.97
C ILE A 91 -9.65 -5.94 -2.79
N MET A 92 -8.70 -6.17 -1.90
CA MET A 92 -8.21 -7.51 -1.57
C MET A 92 -9.31 -8.42 -1.02
N LEU A 93 -10.15 -7.93 -0.10
CA LEU A 93 -11.31 -8.67 0.42
C LEU A 93 -12.34 -8.98 -0.68
N ILE A 94 -12.63 -8.01 -1.54
CA ILE A 94 -13.52 -8.22 -2.68
C ILE A 94 -12.95 -9.30 -3.61
N SER A 95 -11.66 -9.26 -3.91
CA SER A 95 -10.98 -10.23 -4.78
C SER A 95 -11.01 -11.65 -4.19
N ILE A 96 -10.73 -11.79 -2.88
CA ILE A 96 -10.81 -13.08 -2.18
C ILE A 96 -12.24 -13.63 -2.24
N THR A 97 -13.24 -12.79 -1.98
CA THR A 97 -14.66 -13.18 -2.02
C THR A 97 -15.08 -13.59 -3.42
N ALA A 98 -14.69 -12.82 -4.44
CA ALA A 98 -14.98 -13.14 -5.83
C ALA A 98 -14.34 -14.45 -6.28
N ALA A 99 -13.08 -14.69 -5.90
CA ALA A 99 -12.38 -15.93 -6.20
C ALA A 99 -13.07 -17.15 -5.54
N TYR A 100 -13.52 -17.00 -4.29
CA TYR A 100 -14.27 -18.04 -3.60
C TYR A 100 -15.62 -18.34 -4.30
N LEU A 101 -16.39 -17.28 -4.62
CA LEU A 101 -17.66 -17.45 -5.31
C LEU A 101 -17.48 -18.12 -6.68
N TYR A 102 -16.45 -17.72 -7.41
CA TYR A 102 -16.09 -18.38 -8.68
C TYR A 102 -15.80 -19.88 -8.47
N GLY A 103 -15.01 -20.22 -7.45
CA GLY A 103 -14.74 -21.62 -7.09
C GLY A 103 -16.03 -22.39 -6.80
N VAL A 104 -16.92 -21.83 -5.97
CA VAL A 104 -18.19 -22.48 -5.58
C VAL A 104 -19.13 -22.66 -6.78
N PHE A 105 -19.29 -21.67 -7.63
CA PHE A 105 -20.27 -21.69 -8.70
C PHE A 105 -19.79 -22.42 -9.97
N PHE A 106 -18.50 -22.38 -10.25
CA PHE A 106 -17.96 -22.89 -11.54
C PHE A 106 -17.03 -24.09 -11.41
N VAL A 107 -16.31 -24.24 -10.29
CA VAL A 107 -15.29 -25.27 -10.13
C VAL A 107 -15.82 -26.47 -9.36
N THR A 108 -16.65 -26.30 -8.35
CA THR A 108 -17.20 -27.39 -7.52
C THR A 108 -18.14 -28.32 -8.29
N ALA A 109 -18.68 -27.89 -9.43
CA ALA A 109 -19.44 -28.74 -10.32
C ALA A 109 -18.58 -29.84 -10.98
N VAL A 110 -17.25 -29.69 -11.00
CA VAL A 110 -16.31 -30.60 -11.66
C VAL A 110 -15.53 -31.46 -10.67
N ALA A 111 -15.24 -30.97 -9.47
CA ALA A 111 -14.55 -31.71 -8.42
C ALA A 111 -15.10 -31.34 -7.05
N PRO A 112 -15.43 -32.32 -6.18
CA PRO A 112 -15.84 -32.01 -4.82
C PRO A 112 -14.70 -31.28 -4.11
N ASP A 113 -14.98 -30.04 -3.69
CA ASP A 113 -14.02 -29.23 -2.99
C ASP A 113 -13.88 -29.74 -1.54
N THR A 114 -12.73 -30.30 -1.22
CA THR A 114 -12.35 -30.72 0.13
C THR A 114 -11.67 -29.61 0.92
N SER A 115 -11.50 -28.43 0.32
CA SER A 115 -10.84 -27.30 0.96
C SER A 115 -11.74 -26.70 2.05
N GLU A 116 -11.10 -26.20 3.12
CA GLU A 116 -11.83 -25.48 4.16
C GLU A 116 -12.46 -24.20 3.58
N PRO A 117 -13.70 -23.87 4.01
CA PRO A 117 -14.37 -22.64 3.59
C PRO A 117 -13.48 -21.42 3.85
N PHE A 118 -13.42 -20.47 2.90
CA PHE A 118 -12.53 -19.31 2.96
C PHE A 118 -12.71 -18.48 4.25
N TYR A 119 -13.92 -18.43 4.80
CA TYR A 119 -14.23 -17.72 6.05
C TYR A 119 -13.61 -18.38 7.31
N ARG A 120 -13.11 -19.60 7.22
CA ARG A 120 -12.34 -20.25 8.30
C ARG A 120 -10.85 -19.98 8.22
N GLN A 121 -10.36 -19.48 7.11
CA GLN A 121 -8.94 -19.21 6.92
C GLN A 121 -8.51 -17.98 7.75
N PRO A 122 -7.51 -18.10 8.63
CA PRO A 122 -7.07 -17.00 9.51
C PRO A 122 -6.57 -15.79 8.72
N PHE A 123 -6.07 -16.00 7.51
CA PHE A 123 -5.63 -14.93 6.62
C PHE A 123 -6.77 -13.96 6.28
N VAL A 124 -7.98 -14.45 5.98
CA VAL A 124 -9.14 -13.60 5.63
C VAL A 124 -9.51 -12.70 6.80
N TRP A 125 -9.53 -13.24 8.01
CA TRP A 125 -9.78 -12.47 9.23
C TRP A 125 -8.68 -11.44 9.50
N GLY A 126 -7.42 -11.77 9.22
CA GLY A 126 -6.29 -10.85 9.31
C GLY A 126 -6.46 -9.64 8.40
N VAL A 127 -6.82 -9.87 7.14
CA VAL A 127 -7.06 -8.80 6.15
C VAL A 127 -8.26 -7.94 6.57
N ALA A 128 -9.36 -8.55 7.04
CA ALA A 128 -10.54 -7.85 7.52
C ALA A 128 -10.21 -6.98 8.76
N ALA A 129 -9.48 -7.52 9.72
CA ALA A 129 -9.05 -6.78 10.91
C ALA A 129 -8.17 -5.56 10.55
N LEU A 130 -7.24 -5.70 9.59
CA LEU A 130 -6.44 -4.59 9.08
C LEU A 130 -7.31 -3.52 8.40
N ALA A 131 -8.27 -3.92 7.57
CA ALA A 131 -9.19 -2.97 6.95
C ALA A 131 -9.98 -2.17 7.99
N VAL A 132 -10.50 -2.83 9.04
CA VAL A 132 -11.20 -2.16 10.14
C VAL A 132 -10.28 -1.24 10.92
N ALA A 133 -9.04 -1.66 11.21
CA ALA A 133 -8.05 -0.83 11.90
C ALA A 133 -7.71 0.44 11.10
N PHE A 134 -7.50 0.34 9.78
CA PHE A 134 -7.26 1.49 8.91
C PHE A 134 -8.49 2.41 8.81
N ALA A 135 -9.71 1.86 8.77
CA ALA A 135 -10.93 2.66 8.80
C ALA A 135 -11.08 3.44 10.13
N ALA A 136 -10.80 2.78 11.26
CA ALA A 136 -10.82 3.43 12.57
C ALA A 136 -9.74 4.52 12.68
N LEU A 137 -8.54 4.26 12.16
CA LEU A 137 -7.47 5.26 12.11
C LEU A 137 -7.87 6.46 11.26
N LEU A 138 -8.46 6.24 10.08
CA LEU A 138 -8.93 7.31 9.20
C LEU A 138 -9.97 8.18 9.88
N THR A 139 -10.98 7.57 10.52
CA THR A 139 -12.01 8.32 11.26
C THR A 139 -11.42 9.12 12.42
N SER A 140 -10.41 8.59 13.12
CA SER A 140 -9.68 9.29 14.18
C SER A 140 -8.90 10.51 13.65
N LEU A 141 -8.24 10.36 12.48
CA LEU A 141 -7.48 11.44 11.84
C LEU A 141 -8.39 12.56 11.30
N LEU A 142 -9.58 12.20 10.80
CA LEU A 142 -10.54 13.18 10.26
C LEU A 142 -11.27 13.97 11.37
N ARG A 143 -11.41 13.39 12.56
CA ARG A 143 -12.07 14.05 13.72
C ARG A 143 -11.16 15.03 14.47
N ARG A 144 -9.85 14.99 14.27
CA ARG A 144 -8.87 15.91 14.84
C ARG A 144 -8.57 17.08 13.90
#